data_330e29d64bf81bb2d9e5bed7cce0b381
#
_entry.id   330e29d64bf81bb2d9e5bed7cce0b381
#
_cell.length_a   1.000
_cell.length_b   1.000
_cell.length_c   1.000
_cell.angle_alpha   90.00
_cell.angle_beta   90.00
_cell.angle_gamma   90.00
#
_symmetry.space_group_name_H-M   'P 1'
#
loop_
_entity.id
_entity.type
_entity.pdbx_description
1 polymer ?
#
loop_
_entity_poly.entity_id
_entity_poly.type
_entity_poly.pdbx_seq_one_letter_code
_entity_poly.pdbx_strand_id
1 'polypeptide(L)'
;MTPPPPGGAIDIDAVRDGLEAAVSEAAEAIRDVMRQATVRVGHKPGEGPVTEADYAADDVLKKRLLPLIPGSHWISEESDAEKRVVHGEPTWVVDPLDGTREFLRGLPEFGVSVGLFLDDTLVLGGVGLPVQGEVYSGIALGDRREARRDGVPLPALPNDGDVRRVVVSRHDYERRRIQHALPYEAYPLGSAVLKLVHAATQDADLYFSTGPRSVWDVAGGAAVLMGVGGLLMQVDGRPLDLSPQEISVPPYVAGAPEDCRALLRRLGADIEDEGED
;
A
#
# COMPACT_ATOMS: atom_id res chain seq x y z
N MET A 1 31.01 2.79 -14.61
CA MET A 1 30.47 1.52 -14.13
C MET A 1 29.70 0.91 -15.30
N THR A 2 30.09 -0.26 -15.75
CA THR A 2 29.40 -1.00 -16.80
C THR A 2 28.04 -1.46 -16.27
N PRO A 3 26.93 -1.30 -17.02
CA PRO A 3 25.65 -1.85 -16.59
C PRO A 3 25.75 -3.38 -16.44
N PRO A 4 25.08 -3.98 -15.47
CA PRO A 4 25.04 -5.42 -15.35
C PRO A 4 24.44 -6.04 -16.62
N PRO A 5 24.84 -7.26 -16.99
CA PRO A 5 24.30 -7.92 -18.17
C PRO A 5 22.80 -8.16 -18.02
N PRO A 6 22.02 -8.07 -19.13
CA PRO A 6 20.60 -8.40 -19.10
C PRO A 6 20.46 -9.89 -18.77
N GLY A 7 19.77 -10.22 -17.66
CA GLY A 7 19.47 -11.60 -17.25
C GLY A 7 20.07 -12.07 -15.91
N GLY A 8 20.68 -11.20 -15.12
CA GLY A 8 21.06 -11.53 -13.74
C GLY A 8 19.80 -11.58 -12.84
N ALA A 9 19.73 -12.59 -11.94
CA ALA A 9 18.67 -12.62 -10.93
C ALA A 9 18.66 -11.31 -10.12
N ILE A 10 17.47 -10.73 -9.91
CA ILE A 10 17.30 -9.52 -9.12
C ILE A 10 17.59 -9.87 -7.66
N ASP A 11 18.57 -9.18 -7.05
CA ASP A 11 18.84 -9.27 -5.61
C ASP A 11 17.77 -8.48 -4.85
N ILE A 12 16.72 -9.18 -4.43
CA ILE A 12 15.55 -8.57 -3.80
C ILE A 12 15.89 -7.91 -2.45
N ASP A 13 16.94 -8.38 -1.74
CA ASP A 13 17.38 -7.76 -0.49
C ASP A 13 18.08 -6.44 -0.74
N ALA A 14 18.97 -6.38 -1.73
CA ALA A 14 19.60 -5.11 -2.12
C ALA A 14 18.56 -4.11 -2.67
N VAL A 15 17.55 -4.59 -3.40
CA VAL A 15 16.44 -3.75 -3.90
C VAL A 15 15.60 -3.23 -2.74
N ARG A 16 15.30 -4.06 -1.73
CA ARG A 16 14.58 -3.65 -0.51
C ARG A 16 15.33 -2.56 0.25
N ASP A 17 16.62 -2.73 0.50
CA ASP A 17 17.41 -1.72 1.22
C ASP A 17 17.42 -0.38 0.44
N GLY A 18 17.52 -0.43 -0.88
CA GLY A 18 17.39 0.73 -1.75
C GLY A 18 16.00 1.37 -1.73
N LEU A 19 14.94 0.55 -1.66
CA LEU A 19 13.56 1.00 -1.55
C LEU A 19 13.31 1.70 -0.20
N GLU A 20 13.76 1.12 0.92
CA GLU A 20 13.63 1.72 2.25
C GLU A 20 14.30 3.10 2.28
N ALA A 21 15.49 3.23 1.71
CA ALA A 21 16.19 4.51 1.60
C ALA A 21 15.42 5.52 0.72
N ALA A 22 14.87 5.09 -0.42
CA ALA A 22 14.11 5.94 -1.33
C ALA A 22 12.82 6.47 -0.68
N VAL A 23 12.08 5.59 -0.01
CA VAL A 23 10.82 5.93 0.69
C VAL A 23 11.09 6.87 1.87
N SER A 24 12.18 6.65 2.62
CA SER A 24 12.60 7.54 3.70
C SER A 24 12.93 8.96 3.17
N GLU A 25 13.66 9.05 2.07
CA GLU A 25 14.01 10.33 1.44
C GLU A 25 12.78 11.04 0.87
N ALA A 26 11.84 10.30 0.27
CA ALA A 26 10.57 10.85 -0.21
C ALA A 26 9.71 11.38 0.94
N ALA A 27 9.64 10.66 2.06
CA ALA A 27 8.96 11.12 3.28
C ALA A 27 9.60 12.41 3.84
N GLU A 28 10.93 12.56 3.76
CA GLU A 28 11.60 13.80 4.15
C GLU A 28 11.26 14.96 3.20
N ALA A 29 11.22 14.70 1.88
CA ALA A 29 10.81 15.71 0.91
C ALA A 29 9.39 16.24 1.18
N ILE A 30 8.45 15.36 1.58
CA ILE A 30 7.11 15.77 2.02
C ILE A 30 7.20 16.63 3.28
N ARG A 31 8.00 16.23 4.30
CA ARG A 31 8.22 17.04 5.52
C ARG A 31 8.80 18.42 5.22
N ASP A 32 9.69 18.52 4.24
CA ASP A 32 10.26 19.81 3.83
C ASP A 32 9.19 20.74 3.26
N VAL A 33 8.26 20.22 2.47
CA VAL A 33 7.09 20.99 2.00
C VAL A 33 6.18 21.38 3.16
N MET A 34 5.93 20.49 4.12
CA MET A 34 5.11 20.81 5.31
C MET A 34 5.67 21.96 6.15
N ARG A 35 6.98 22.16 6.15
CA ARG A 35 7.65 23.26 6.89
C ARG A 35 7.51 24.62 6.19
N GLN A 36 7.03 24.66 4.95
CA GLN A 36 6.88 25.90 4.21
C GLN A 36 5.64 26.68 4.69
N ALA A 37 5.69 27.99 4.58
CA ALA A 37 4.57 28.85 4.99
C ALA A 37 3.33 28.71 4.10
N THR A 38 3.52 28.27 2.85
CA THR A 38 2.45 28.06 1.87
C THR A 38 2.78 26.83 1.03
N VAL A 39 1.78 26.02 0.75
CA VAL A 39 1.88 24.86 -0.13
C VAL A 39 1.13 25.17 -1.43
N ARG A 40 1.78 24.96 -2.57
CA ARG A 40 1.11 25.10 -3.87
C ARG A 40 0.22 23.89 -4.12
N VAL A 41 -1.05 24.18 -4.51
CA VAL A 41 -2.06 23.16 -4.77
C VAL A 41 -2.52 23.30 -6.22
N GLY A 42 -2.45 22.19 -6.96
CA GLY A 42 -3.05 22.01 -8.26
C GLY A 42 -4.30 21.12 -8.16
N HIS A 43 -4.99 20.97 -9.29
CA HIS A 43 -6.12 20.04 -9.40
C HIS A 43 -5.98 19.28 -10.72
N LYS A 44 -6.03 17.95 -10.63
CA LYS A 44 -6.12 17.07 -11.80
C LYS A 44 -7.59 16.89 -12.18
N PRO A 45 -7.99 17.06 -13.45
CA PRO A 45 -9.37 16.83 -13.87
C PRO A 45 -9.82 15.41 -13.55
N GLY A 46 -10.79 15.26 -12.62
CA GLY A 46 -11.38 13.98 -12.25
C GLY A 46 -10.65 13.18 -11.16
N GLU A 47 -9.42 13.55 -10.78
CA GLU A 47 -8.60 12.77 -9.83
C GLU A 47 -8.48 13.41 -8.43
N GLY A 48 -8.61 14.72 -8.32
CA GLY A 48 -8.56 15.42 -7.03
C GLY A 48 -7.43 16.44 -6.91
N PRO A 49 -7.10 16.88 -5.69
CA PRO A 49 -6.01 17.82 -5.47
C PRO A 49 -4.65 17.13 -5.61
N VAL A 50 -3.67 17.87 -6.12
CA VAL A 50 -2.24 17.51 -6.13
C VAL A 50 -1.46 18.67 -5.54
N THR A 51 -0.38 18.40 -4.84
CA THR A 51 0.45 19.43 -4.22
C THR A 51 1.91 19.34 -4.68
N GLU A 52 2.69 20.35 -4.36
CA GLU A 52 4.13 20.30 -4.58
C GLU A 52 4.84 19.22 -3.75
N ALA A 53 4.18 18.68 -2.70
CA ALA A 53 4.71 17.56 -1.93
C ALA A 53 4.61 16.25 -2.72
N ASP A 54 3.52 16.04 -3.47
CA ASP A 54 3.34 14.89 -4.35
C ASP A 54 4.47 14.85 -5.40
N TYR A 55 4.71 15.97 -6.09
CA TYR A 55 5.77 16.06 -7.11
C TYR A 55 7.19 15.92 -6.52
N ALA A 56 7.44 16.50 -5.34
CA ALA A 56 8.75 16.40 -4.70
C ALA A 56 9.07 14.96 -4.30
N ALA A 57 8.08 14.22 -3.80
CA ALA A 57 8.21 12.81 -3.47
C ALA A 57 8.37 11.94 -4.73
N ASP A 58 7.58 12.18 -5.80
CA ASP A 58 7.68 11.44 -7.07
C ASP A 58 9.08 11.59 -7.69
N ASP A 59 9.63 12.80 -7.74
CA ASP A 59 10.96 13.07 -8.26
C ASP A 59 12.05 12.31 -7.49
N VAL A 60 11.97 12.26 -6.16
CA VAL A 60 12.90 11.50 -5.31
C VAL A 60 12.79 10.01 -5.61
N LEU A 61 11.56 9.46 -5.57
CA LEU A 61 11.32 8.04 -5.78
C LEU A 61 11.79 7.59 -7.15
N LYS A 62 11.42 8.31 -8.19
CA LYS A 62 11.83 8.00 -9.58
C LYS A 62 13.35 7.97 -9.75
N LYS A 63 14.03 8.97 -9.19
CA LYS A 63 15.50 9.09 -9.24
C LYS A 63 16.20 7.94 -8.49
N ARG A 64 15.60 7.46 -7.40
CA ARG A 64 16.20 6.43 -6.54
C ARG A 64 15.87 5.02 -6.99
N LEU A 65 14.64 4.76 -7.43
CA LEU A 65 14.15 3.40 -7.71
C LEU A 65 14.50 2.89 -9.09
N LEU A 66 14.41 3.71 -10.15
CA LEU A 66 14.72 3.26 -11.51
C LEU A 66 16.14 2.70 -11.66
N PRO A 67 17.19 3.25 -11.01
CA PRO A 67 18.54 2.67 -11.08
C PRO A 67 18.70 1.33 -10.36
N LEU A 68 17.80 0.96 -9.42
CA LEU A 68 17.87 -0.33 -8.71
C LEU A 68 17.57 -1.49 -9.66
N ILE A 69 16.65 -1.28 -10.62
CA ILE A 69 16.29 -2.27 -11.64
C ILE A 69 16.29 -1.55 -12.99
N PRO A 70 17.42 -1.49 -13.67
CA PRO A 70 17.54 -0.86 -14.99
C PRO A 70 16.59 -1.48 -16.01
N GLY A 71 15.80 -0.65 -16.69
CA GLY A 71 14.79 -1.09 -17.65
C GLY A 71 13.42 -1.37 -17.05
N SER A 72 13.24 -1.20 -15.73
CA SER A 72 11.91 -1.31 -15.11
C SER A 72 10.96 -0.19 -15.59
N HIS A 73 9.66 -0.52 -15.61
CA HIS A 73 8.60 0.44 -15.90
C HIS A 73 8.24 1.26 -14.66
N TRP A 74 7.63 2.42 -14.91
CA TRP A 74 7.19 3.36 -13.90
C TRP A 74 5.73 3.71 -14.07
N ILE A 75 4.92 3.41 -13.06
CA ILE A 75 3.53 3.83 -12.95
C ILE A 75 3.42 4.63 -11.66
N SER A 76 3.08 5.91 -11.76
CA SER A 76 2.84 6.78 -10.62
C SER A 76 1.47 7.43 -10.77
N GLU A 77 0.82 7.73 -9.65
CA GLU A 77 -0.38 8.58 -9.65
C GLU A 77 -0.11 9.92 -10.36
N GLU A 78 1.12 10.44 -10.22
CA GLU A 78 1.55 11.73 -10.78
C GLU A 78 2.04 11.67 -12.23
N SER A 79 2.09 10.50 -12.85
CA SER A 79 2.54 10.35 -14.23
C SER A 79 1.47 10.79 -15.23
N ASP A 80 1.81 11.75 -16.12
CA ASP A 80 0.99 12.14 -17.28
C ASP A 80 1.02 11.10 -18.42
N ALA A 81 1.98 10.17 -18.41
CA ALA A 81 2.12 9.14 -19.43
C ALA A 81 0.98 8.12 -19.33
N GLU A 82 0.55 7.56 -20.48
CA GLU A 82 -0.30 6.36 -20.48
C GLU A 82 0.29 5.36 -19.46
N LYS A 83 -0.51 5.05 -18.43
CA LYS A 83 -0.19 4.05 -17.38
C LYS A 83 -0.15 2.67 -18.05
N ARG A 84 0.81 2.49 -18.95
CA ARG A 84 0.98 1.28 -19.75
C ARG A 84 1.96 0.38 -19.07
N VAL A 85 1.50 -0.79 -18.69
CA VAL A 85 2.35 -1.87 -18.19
C VAL A 85 2.75 -2.74 -19.35
N VAL A 86 4.01 -3.12 -19.41
CA VAL A 86 4.46 -4.18 -20.31
C VAL A 86 4.44 -5.48 -19.53
N HIS A 87 3.65 -6.43 -20.03
CA HIS A 87 3.44 -7.71 -19.38
C HIS A 87 4.76 -8.45 -19.13
N GLY A 88 4.97 -8.93 -17.92
CA GLY A 88 6.16 -9.69 -17.54
C GLY A 88 7.41 -8.85 -17.25
N GLU A 89 7.38 -7.53 -17.41
CA GLU A 89 8.53 -6.69 -17.10
C GLU A 89 8.47 -6.10 -15.68
N PRO A 90 9.62 -5.92 -15.00
CA PRO A 90 9.66 -5.28 -13.69
C PRO A 90 8.97 -3.92 -13.72
N THR A 91 8.02 -3.70 -12.81
CA THR A 91 7.23 -2.46 -12.77
C THR A 91 7.15 -1.90 -11.37
N TRP A 92 7.57 -0.64 -11.20
CA TRP A 92 7.30 0.14 -10.01
C TRP A 92 5.94 0.80 -10.10
N VAL A 93 5.11 0.60 -9.07
CA VAL A 93 3.79 1.22 -8.91
C VAL A 93 3.82 2.11 -7.68
N VAL A 94 3.54 3.41 -7.86
CA VAL A 94 3.87 4.44 -6.88
C VAL A 94 2.71 5.40 -6.67
N ASP A 95 2.38 5.62 -5.40
CA ASP A 95 1.68 6.81 -4.93
C ASP A 95 2.66 7.64 -4.09
N PRO A 96 3.09 8.80 -4.58
CA PRO A 96 4.03 9.64 -3.85
C PRO A 96 3.43 10.21 -2.55
N LEU A 97 2.12 10.40 -2.49
CA LEU A 97 1.42 10.93 -1.31
C LEU A 97 -0.03 10.44 -1.26
N ASP A 98 -0.25 9.17 -0.86
CA ASP A 98 -1.61 8.67 -0.54
C ASP A 98 -2.18 9.43 0.66
N GLY A 99 -3.28 10.13 0.44
CA GLY A 99 -3.91 10.96 1.46
C GLY A 99 -3.66 12.47 1.27
N THR A 100 -3.52 12.96 0.04
CA THR A 100 -3.36 14.40 -0.28
C THR A 100 -4.44 15.28 0.36
N ARG A 101 -5.66 14.77 0.51
CA ARG A 101 -6.75 15.50 1.18
C ARG A 101 -6.51 15.65 2.68
N GLU A 102 -5.99 14.65 3.33
CA GLU A 102 -5.61 14.64 4.74
C GLU A 102 -4.42 15.57 4.96
N PHE A 103 -3.42 15.50 4.09
CA PHE A 103 -2.28 16.41 4.07
C PHE A 103 -2.75 17.88 4.02
N LEU A 104 -3.64 18.24 3.09
CA LEU A 104 -4.19 19.60 2.95
C LEU A 104 -5.04 20.05 4.16
N ARG A 105 -5.59 19.11 4.92
CA ARG A 105 -6.33 19.38 6.16
C ARG A 105 -5.44 19.46 7.39
N GLY A 106 -4.14 19.21 7.25
CA GLY A 106 -3.21 19.14 8.38
C GLY A 106 -3.43 17.91 9.27
N LEU A 107 -4.07 16.85 8.75
CA LEU A 107 -4.22 15.58 9.46
C LEU A 107 -2.97 14.72 9.23
N PRO A 108 -2.53 13.92 10.23
CA PRO A 108 -1.31 13.11 10.11
C PRO A 108 -1.51 11.78 9.35
N GLU A 109 -2.51 11.69 8.50
CA GLU A 109 -3.04 10.46 7.93
C GLU A 109 -2.72 10.37 6.43
N PHE A 110 -1.43 10.38 6.08
CA PHE A 110 -0.94 10.24 4.71
C PHE A 110 0.41 9.55 4.69
N GLY A 111 0.77 8.98 3.54
CA GLY A 111 2.02 8.26 3.40
C GLY A 111 2.45 8.08 1.94
N VAL A 112 3.70 7.66 1.77
CA VAL A 112 4.27 7.22 0.50
C VAL A 112 3.98 5.74 0.32
N SER A 113 3.54 5.32 -0.86
CA SER A 113 3.29 3.92 -1.23
C SER A 113 4.08 3.53 -2.46
N VAL A 114 4.87 2.47 -2.37
CA VAL A 114 5.65 1.93 -3.49
C VAL A 114 5.51 0.42 -3.53
N GLY A 115 5.10 -0.14 -4.67
CA GLY A 115 5.10 -1.58 -4.96
C GLY A 115 6.04 -1.92 -6.11
N LEU A 116 6.72 -3.05 -6.03
CA LEU A 116 7.46 -3.67 -7.12
C LEU A 116 6.74 -4.93 -7.57
N PHE A 117 6.43 -4.97 -8.86
CA PHE A 117 5.87 -6.14 -9.52
C PHE A 117 6.94 -6.78 -10.40
N LEU A 118 7.07 -8.11 -10.29
CA LEU A 118 7.86 -8.96 -11.18
C LEU A 118 6.91 -10.01 -11.78
N ASP A 119 6.97 -10.21 -13.09
CA ASP A 119 6.04 -11.10 -13.80
C ASP A 119 4.56 -10.85 -13.40
N ASP A 120 4.20 -9.56 -13.33
CA ASP A 120 2.88 -9.05 -12.92
C ASP A 120 2.44 -9.39 -11.48
N THR A 121 3.32 -9.97 -10.68
CA THR A 121 3.07 -10.32 -9.28
C THR A 121 3.74 -9.31 -8.35
N LEU A 122 3.01 -8.82 -7.33
CA LEU A 122 3.56 -7.96 -6.29
C LEU A 122 4.54 -8.76 -5.42
N VAL A 123 5.82 -8.38 -5.42
CA VAL A 123 6.88 -9.12 -4.72
C VAL A 123 7.54 -8.34 -3.59
N LEU A 124 7.51 -7.01 -3.67
CA LEU A 124 8.14 -6.14 -2.69
C LEU A 124 7.35 -4.84 -2.61
N GLY A 125 7.26 -4.25 -1.44
CA GLY A 125 6.71 -2.91 -1.28
C GLY A 125 7.34 -2.16 -0.13
N GLY A 126 7.19 -0.83 -0.18
CA GLY A 126 7.64 0.10 0.84
C GLY A 126 6.61 1.16 1.14
N VAL A 127 6.55 1.57 2.39
CA VAL A 127 5.67 2.62 2.89
C VAL A 127 6.49 3.59 3.75
N GLY A 128 6.35 4.88 3.49
CA GLY A 128 6.90 5.94 4.32
C GLY A 128 5.79 6.73 4.98
N LEU A 129 5.85 6.92 6.29
CA LEU A 129 4.90 7.72 7.05
C LEU A 129 5.58 9.01 7.51
N PRO A 130 5.41 10.13 6.78
CA PRO A 130 6.18 11.36 7.03
C PRO A 130 5.99 11.95 8.42
N VAL A 131 4.78 11.86 8.98
CA VAL A 131 4.49 12.44 10.31
C VAL A 131 5.03 11.56 11.43
N GLN A 132 4.90 10.25 11.33
CA GLN A 132 5.41 9.28 12.29
C GLN A 132 6.94 9.13 12.22
N GLY A 133 7.52 9.43 11.06
CA GLY A 133 8.95 9.24 10.79
C GLY A 133 9.32 7.77 10.63
N GLU A 134 8.37 6.92 10.26
CA GLU A 134 8.51 5.48 10.13
C GLU A 134 8.59 5.03 8.67
N VAL A 135 9.38 3.99 8.42
CA VAL A 135 9.50 3.33 7.13
C VAL A 135 9.20 1.84 7.30
N TYR A 136 8.32 1.35 6.44
CA TYR A 136 7.94 -0.05 6.38
C TYR A 136 8.36 -0.65 5.04
N SER A 137 8.76 -1.92 5.06
CA SER A 137 8.95 -2.71 3.83
C SER A 137 8.41 -4.12 4.00
N GLY A 138 7.96 -4.72 2.90
CA GLY A 138 7.45 -6.08 2.88
C GLY A 138 7.87 -6.84 1.65
N ILE A 139 8.34 -8.09 1.81
CA ILE A 139 8.63 -9.06 0.75
C ILE A 139 7.55 -10.13 0.76
N ALA A 140 7.02 -10.43 -0.43
CA ALA A 140 6.07 -11.50 -0.69
C ALA A 140 6.46 -12.22 -1.99
N LEU A 141 7.58 -12.96 -1.97
CA LEU A 141 8.17 -13.61 -3.13
C LEU A 141 8.20 -15.13 -2.94
N GLY A 142 7.44 -15.87 -3.74
CA GLY A 142 7.25 -17.30 -3.55
C GLY A 142 6.73 -17.59 -2.13
N ASP A 143 7.42 -18.44 -1.38
CA ASP A 143 7.09 -18.75 0.03
C ASP A 143 7.70 -17.76 1.02
N ARG A 144 8.55 -16.85 0.56
CA ARG A 144 9.20 -15.86 1.41
C ARG A 144 8.22 -14.78 1.81
N ARG A 145 8.02 -14.62 3.13
CA ARG A 145 7.19 -13.59 3.74
C ARG A 145 7.99 -12.90 4.83
N GLU A 146 8.28 -11.63 4.65
CA GLU A 146 9.02 -10.81 5.59
C GLU A 146 8.52 -9.37 5.55
N ALA A 147 8.34 -8.75 6.70
CA ALA A 147 8.14 -7.31 6.78
C ALA A 147 9.03 -6.70 7.86
N ARG A 148 9.35 -5.41 7.69
CA ARG A 148 10.17 -4.63 8.62
C ARG A 148 9.55 -3.26 8.88
N ARG A 149 9.80 -2.73 10.08
CA ARG A 149 9.65 -1.31 10.41
C ARG A 149 11.02 -0.77 10.82
N ASP A 150 11.51 0.24 10.13
CA ASP A 150 12.81 0.88 10.37
C ASP A 150 13.96 -0.16 10.43
N GLY A 151 13.96 -1.12 9.50
CA GLY A 151 14.91 -2.23 9.44
C GLY A 151 14.68 -3.34 10.47
N VAL A 152 13.75 -3.20 11.41
CA VAL A 152 13.44 -4.21 12.44
C VAL A 152 12.32 -5.12 11.95
N PRO A 153 12.50 -6.47 12.00
CA PRO A 153 11.46 -7.40 11.58
C PRO A 153 10.15 -7.23 12.36
N LEU A 154 9.03 -7.27 11.66
CA LEU A 154 7.70 -7.32 12.25
C LEU A 154 7.32 -8.79 12.54
N PRO A 155 6.56 -9.06 13.62
CA PRO A 155 6.03 -10.39 13.89
C PRO A 155 4.97 -10.78 12.86
N ALA A 156 4.78 -12.09 12.66
CA ALA A 156 3.65 -12.59 11.89
C ALA A 156 2.33 -12.22 12.59
N LEU A 157 1.28 -12.01 11.79
CA LEU A 157 -0.06 -11.75 12.30
C LEU A 157 -0.62 -12.98 13.03
N PRO A 158 -1.36 -12.81 14.15
CA PRO A 158 -2.25 -13.83 14.63
C PRO A 158 -3.30 -14.13 13.57
N ASN A 159 -3.71 -15.39 13.48
CA ASN A 159 -4.66 -15.85 12.47
C ASN A 159 -5.70 -16.78 13.11
N ASP A 160 -6.40 -16.26 14.12
CA ASP A 160 -7.31 -17.00 15.01
C ASP A 160 -8.78 -16.61 14.86
N GLY A 161 -9.07 -15.61 14.03
CA GLY A 161 -10.43 -15.11 13.80
C GLY A 161 -10.98 -14.23 14.93
N ASP A 162 -10.18 -13.84 15.93
CA ASP A 162 -10.59 -12.98 17.07
C ASP A 162 -10.54 -11.49 16.66
N VAL A 163 -11.40 -11.09 15.73
CA VAL A 163 -11.48 -9.70 15.26
C VAL A 163 -12.17 -8.82 16.29
N ARG A 164 -11.59 -7.67 16.61
CA ARG A 164 -12.11 -6.66 17.54
C ARG A 164 -12.23 -5.29 16.89
N ARG A 165 -11.22 -4.87 16.11
CA ARG A 165 -11.11 -3.53 15.53
C ARG A 165 -10.95 -3.56 14.03
N VAL A 166 -11.76 -2.78 13.34
CA VAL A 166 -11.72 -2.63 11.88
C VAL A 166 -11.45 -1.17 11.53
N VAL A 167 -10.38 -0.92 10.79
CA VAL A 167 -10.14 0.42 10.23
C VAL A 167 -10.87 0.57 8.91
N VAL A 168 -11.50 1.72 8.70
CA VAL A 168 -12.28 2.05 7.49
C VAL A 168 -11.91 3.42 6.96
N SER A 169 -12.32 3.75 5.73
CA SER A 169 -12.10 5.10 5.23
C SER A 169 -12.94 6.12 6.02
N ARG A 170 -12.40 7.33 6.20
CA ARG A 170 -13.14 8.45 6.81
C ARG A 170 -14.46 8.72 6.09
N HIS A 171 -14.46 8.64 4.75
CA HIS A 171 -15.67 8.80 3.96
C HIS A 171 -16.74 7.74 4.28
N ASP A 172 -16.34 6.47 4.39
CA ASP A 172 -17.28 5.38 4.69
C ASP A 172 -17.83 5.50 6.12
N TYR A 173 -16.99 5.92 7.05
CA TYR A 173 -17.37 6.15 8.44
C TYR A 173 -18.36 7.32 8.58
N GLU A 174 -18.02 8.49 8.05
CA GLU A 174 -18.80 9.73 8.25
C GLU A 174 -20.04 9.80 7.36
N ARG A 175 -19.93 9.38 6.09
CA ARG A 175 -20.98 9.51 5.07
C ARG A 175 -21.85 8.28 4.92
N ARG A 176 -21.23 7.10 4.86
CA ARG A 176 -21.93 5.83 4.69
C ARG A 176 -22.32 5.19 6.02
N ARG A 177 -21.74 5.67 7.13
CA ARG A 177 -21.98 5.16 8.47
C ARG A 177 -21.77 3.66 8.60
N ILE A 178 -20.72 3.15 7.93
CA ILE A 178 -20.41 1.72 7.85
C ILE A 178 -20.23 1.07 9.22
N GLN A 179 -19.79 1.82 10.23
CA GLN A 179 -19.64 1.34 11.62
C GLN A 179 -20.93 0.76 12.20
N HIS A 180 -22.10 1.12 11.70
CA HIS A 180 -23.38 0.56 12.17
C HIS A 180 -23.72 -0.79 11.52
N ALA A 181 -23.06 -1.13 10.41
CA ALA A 181 -23.22 -2.40 9.72
C ALA A 181 -22.14 -3.41 10.11
N LEU A 182 -21.01 -2.93 10.67
CA LEU A 182 -19.91 -3.80 11.08
C LEU A 182 -20.20 -4.42 12.45
N PRO A 183 -19.91 -5.71 12.65
CA PRO A 183 -20.10 -6.41 13.93
C PRO A 183 -18.97 -6.15 14.95
N TYR A 184 -18.03 -5.27 14.62
CA TYR A 184 -16.82 -4.96 15.37
C TYR A 184 -16.68 -3.46 15.60
N GLU A 185 -15.79 -3.07 16.52
CA GLU A 185 -15.44 -1.67 16.69
C GLU A 185 -14.77 -1.14 15.44
N ALA A 186 -15.35 -0.12 14.81
CA ALA A 186 -14.81 0.52 13.62
C ALA A 186 -14.32 1.93 13.92
N TYR A 187 -13.17 2.31 13.37
CA TYR A 187 -12.66 3.67 13.46
C TYR A 187 -12.20 4.19 12.10
N PRO A 188 -12.32 5.51 11.87
CA PRO A 188 -11.96 6.12 10.61
C PRO A 188 -10.47 6.48 10.54
N LEU A 189 -9.87 6.28 9.36
CA LEU A 189 -8.55 6.76 9.03
C LEU A 189 -8.50 7.20 7.56
N GLY A 190 -7.72 8.26 7.26
CA GLY A 190 -7.37 8.64 5.91
C GLY A 190 -6.38 7.66 5.30
N SER A 191 -5.90 7.91 4.07
CA SER A 191 -4.87 7.10 3.40
C SER A 191 -5.16 5.59 3.35
N ALA A 192 -5.10 4.97 2.21
CA ALA A 192 -5.27 3.52 2.09
C ALA A 192 -4.03 2.77 2.58
N VAL A 193 -2.84 3.31 2.25
CA VAL A 193 -1.58 2.70 2.68
C VAL A 193 -1.43 2.72 4.20
N LEU A 194 -1.84 3.78 4.88
CA LEU A 194 -1.79 3.84 6.35
C LEU A 194 -2.72 2.82 7.00
N LYS A 195 -3.91 2.58 6.43
CA LYS A 195 -4.83 1.54 6.92
C LYS A 195 -4.27 0.13 6.74
N LEU A 196 -3.55 -0.14 5.65
CA LEU A 196 -2.86 -1.41 5.43
C LEU A 196 -1.71 -1.60 6.42
N VAL A 197 -0.96 -0.55 6.73
CA VAL A 197 0.06 -0.58 7.79
C VAL A 197 -0.57 -0.88 9.15
N HIS A 198 -1.70 -0.25 9.51
CA HIS A 198 -2.41 -0.55 10.77
C HIS A 198 -2.84 -2.01 10.85
N ALA A 199 -3.29 -2.61 9.74
CA ALA A 199 -3.60 -4.03 9.70
C ALA A 199 -2.34 -4.92 9.83
N ALA A 200 -1.22 -4.49 9.24
CA ALA A 200 0.04 -5.22 9.32
C ALA A 200 0.73 -5.14 10.69
N THR A 201 0.47 -4.08 11.47
CA THR A 201 1.07 -3.83 12.80
C THR A 201 0.16 -4.18 13.96
N GLN A 202 -1.06 -4.68 13.70
CA GLN A 202 -2.08 -5.00 14.70
C GLN A 202 -2.62 -3.76 15.44
N ASP A 203 -2.44 -2.56 14.90
CA ASP A 203 -3.17 -1.37 15.34
C ASP A 203 -4.66 -1.45 14.98
N ALA A 204 -4.97 -2.24 13.95
CA ALA A 204 -6.30 -2.78 13.63
C ALA A 204 -6.14 -4.26 13.28
N ASP A 205 -7.18 -5.07 13.51
CA ASP A 205 -7.19 -6.46 13.06
C ASP A 205 -7.45 -6.54 11.55
N LEU A 206 -8.28 -5.63 11.03
CA LEU A 206 -8.68 -5.59 9.63
C LEU A 206 -8.77 -4.15 9.08
N TYR A 207 -8.45 -4.01 7.79
CA TYR A 207 -8.89 -2.88 6.97
C TYR A 207 -10.02 -3.32 6.04
N PHE A 208 -11.17 -2.63 6.10
CA PHE A 208 -12.29 -2.86 5.18
C PHE A 208 -12.46 -1.69 4.22
N SER A 209 -12.25 -1.95 2.92
CA SER A 209 -12.44 -1.01 1.82
C SER A 209 -13.75 -1.31 1.11
N THR A 210 -14.74 -0.40 1.21
CA THR A 210 -16.08 -0.59 0.62
C THR A 210 -16.20 -0.10 -0.81
N GLY A 211 -15.18 0.58 -1.32
CA GLY A 211 -15.15 1.12 -2.68
C GLY A 211 -13.83 0.81 -3.39
N PRO A 212 -13.78 1.02 -4.70
CA PRO A 212 -12.56 0.79 -5.45
C PRO A 212 -11.44 1.73 -4.99
N ARG A 213 -10.20 1.27 -5.16
CA ARG A 213 -8.96 2.02 -4.93
C ARG A 213 -8.11 1.96 -6.19
N SER A 214 -7.14 2.83 -6.29
CA SER A 214 -6.11 2.67 -7.32
C SER A 214 -5.05 1.67 -6.84
N VAL A 215 -4.42 0.96 -7.76
CA VAL A 215 -3.40 -0.04 -7.40
C VAL A 215 -2.22 0.60 -6.67
N TRP A 216 -1.88 1.84 -6.98
CA TRP A 216 -0.79 2.58 -6.31
C TRP A 216 -1.11 2.96 -4.87
N ASP A 217 -2.39 3.22 -4.50
CA ASP A 217 -2.82 3.45 -3.11
C ASP A 217 -2.60 2.20 -2.23
N VAL A 218 -2.54 1.02 -2.86
CA VAL A 218 -2.63 -0.27 -2.17
C VAL A 218 -1.30 -1.03 -2.18
N ALA A 219 -0.54 -0.98 -3.28
CA ALA A 219 0.56 -1.90 -3.54
C ALA A 219 1.65 -1.91 -2.44
N GLY A 220 2.09 -0.74 -1.98
CA GLY A 220 3.11 -0.64 -0.94
C GLY A 220 2.66 -1.29 0.38
N GLY A 221 1.48 -0.90 0.87
CA GLY A 221 0.92 -1.42 2.11
C GLY A 221 0.52 -2.90 2.02
N ALA A 222 0.04 -3.35 0.85
CA ALA A 222 -0.29 -4.75 0.61
C ALA A 222 0.95 -5.66 0.74
N ALA A 223 2.09 -5.25 0.17
CA ALA A 223 3.33 -6.03 0.32
C ALA A 223 3.80 -6.11 1.78
N VAL A 224 3.66 -5.02 2.56
CA VAL A 224 3.95 -5.04 4.01
C VAL A 224 3.03 -6.01 4.74
N LEU A 225 1.72 -5.95 4.47
CA LEU A 225 0.73 -6.86 5.06
C LEU A 225 1.00 -8.32 4.69
N MET A 226 1.27 -8.61 3.41
CA MET A 226 1.63 -9.95 2.94
C MET A 226 2.92 -10.46 3.58
N GLY A 227 3.87 -9.56 3.84
CA GLY A 227 5.13 -9.87 4.52
C GLY A 227 4.98 -10.35 5.96
N VAL A 228 3.86 -10.05 6.63
CA VAL A 228 3.52 -10.54 7.99
C VAL A 228 2.49 -11.68 7.96
N GLY A 229 2.19 -12.24 6.78
CA GLY A 229 1.25 -13.36 6.62
C GLY A 229 -0.20 -12.95 6.40
N GLY A 230 -0.48 -11.67 6.23
CA GLY A 230 -1.81 -11.19 5.83
C GLY A 230 -2.07 -11.31 4.33
N LEU A 231 -3.29 -10.99 3.93
CA LEU A 231 -3.72 -10.94 2.53
C LEU A 231 -4.79 -9.86 2.30
N LEU A 232 -5.09 -9.62 1.05
CA LEU A 232 -6.30 -8.92 0.62
C LEU A 232 -7.31 -9.96 0.13
N MET A 233 -8.57 -9.83 0.54
CA MET A 233 -9.65 -10.75 0.19
C MET A 233 -10.81 -9.95 -0.38
N GLN A 234 -11.33 -10.40 -1.53
CA GLN A 234 -12.53 -9.82 -2.13
C GLN A 234 -13.74 -10.10 -1.23
N VAL A 235 -14.81 -9.33 -1.41
CA VAL A 235 -16.03 -9.48 -0.60
C VAL A 235 -16.76 -10.82 -0.83
N ASP A 236 -16.38 -11.57 -1.86
CA ASP A 236 -16.86 -12.92 -2.13
C ASP A 236 -15.96 -14.03 -1.53
N GLY A 237 -14.95 -13.66 -0.76
CA GLY A 237 -14.05 -14.58 -0.05
C GLY A 237 -12.83 -15.06 -0.84
N ARG A 238 -12.72 -14.71 -2.12
CA ARG A 238 -11.53 -15.07 -2.91
C ARG A 238 -10.35 -14.15 -2.58
N PRO A 239 -9.10 -14.67 -2.55
CA PRO A 239 -7.92 -13.83 -2.50
C PRO A 239 -7.95 -12.79 -3.63
N LEU A 240 -7.47 -11.59 -3.33
CA LEU A 240 -7.33 -10.52 -4.30
C LEU A 240 -5.87 -10.42 -4.72
N ASP A 241 -5.58 -10.87 -5.92
CA ASP A 241 -4.27 -10.68 -6.53
C ASP A 241 -4.20 -9.29 -7.17
N LEU A 242 -3.21 -8.51 -6.75
CA LEU A 242 -2.95 -7.21 -7.36
C LEU A 242 -2.15 -7.39 -8.65
N SER A 243 -2.57 -6.69 -9.69
CA SER A 243 -1.83 -6.63 -10.95
C SER A 243 -1.56 -5.18 -11.33
N PRO A 244 -0.36 -4.84 -11.83
CA PRO A 244 -0.07 -3.49 -12.28
C PRO A 244 -0.85 -3.11 -13.55
N GLN A 245 -1.46 -4.08 -14.23
CA GLN A 245 -2.30 -3.87 -15.41
C GLN A 245 -3.72 -3.44 -15.05
N GLU A 246 -4.19 -3.80 -13.86
CA GLU A 246 -5.50 -3.42 -13.35
C GLU A 246 -5.35 -2.24 -12.38
N ILE A 247 -5.54 -1.03 -12.91
CA ILE A 247 -5.41 0.20 -12.12
C ILE A 247 -6.45 0.25 -10.99
N SER A 248 -7.65 -0.31 -11.23
CA SER A 248 -8.75 -0.28 -10.26
C SER A 248 -8.80 -1.56 -9.44
N VAL A 249 -8.54 -1.45 -8.15
CA VAL A 249 -8.67 -2.52 -7.15
C VAL A 249 -10.11 -2.52 -6.63
N PRO A 250 -10.86 -3.64 -6.73
CA PRO A 250 -12.24 -3.73 -6.25
C PRO A 250 -12.32 -3.59 -4.71
N PRO A 251 -13.53 -3.49 -4.12
CA PRO A 251 -13.69 -3.55 -2.67
C PRO A 251 -13.08 -4.82 -2.05
N TYR A 252 -12.43 -4.68 -0.89
CA TYR A 252 -11.71 -5.78 -0.23
C TYR A 252 -11.69 -5.65 1.29
N VAL A 253 -11.38 -6.76 1.94
CA VAL A 253 -10.94 -6.83 3.34
C VAL A 253 -9.46 -7.19 3.35
N ALA A 254 -8.68 -6.58 4.23
CA ALA A 254 -7.24 -6.83 4.35
C ALA A 254 -6.87 -7.10 5.82
N GLY A 255 -6.13 -8.17 6.07
CA GLY A 255 -5.69 -8.62 7.39
C GLY A 255 -5.25 -10.07 7.36
N ALA A 256 -5.25 -10.75 8.52
CA ALA A 256 -5.00 -12.18 8.57
C ALA A 256 -6.11 -12.96 7.87
N PRO A 257 -5.81 -14.10 7.21
CA PRO A 257 -6.80 -14.85 6.42
C PRO A 257 -8.07 -15.22 7.19
N GLU A 258 -7.96 -15.78 8.40
CA GLU A 258 -9.13 -16.16 9.20
C GLU A 258 -9.93 -14.95 9.70
N ASP A 259 -9.26 -13.85 10.01
CA ASP A 259 -9.93 -12.60 10.41
C ASP A 259 -10.75 -12.01 9.25
N CYS A 260 -10.21 -12.06 8.03
CA CYS A 260 -10.93 -11.68 6.82
C CYS A 260 -12.17 -12.55 6.61
N ARG A 261 -12.03 -13.88 6.71
CA ARG A 261 -13.15 -14.83 6.60
C ARG A 261 -14.19 -14.60 7.70
N ALA A 262 -13.74 -14.37 8.95
CA ALA A 262 -14.65 -14.12 10.08
C ALA A 262 -15.52 -12.88 9.87
N LEU A 263 -14.94 -11.77 9.38
CA LEU A 263 -15.72 -10.58 9.03
C LEU A 263 -16.72 -10.86 7.90
N LEU A 264 -16.26 -11.47 6.80
CA LEU A 264 -17.10 -11.69 5.63
C LEU A 264 -18.27 -12.65 5.92
N ARG A 265 -18.06 -13.73 6.69
CA ARG A 265 -19.14 -14.61 7.16
C ARG A 265 -20.17 -13.85 7.98
N ARG A 266 -19.74 -12.95 8.86
CA ARG A 266 -20.66 -12.10 9.67
C ARG A 266 -21.41 -11.07 8.83
N LEU A 267 -20.88 -10.68 7.69
CA LEU A 267 -21.57 -9.83 6.72
C LEU A 267 -22.48 -10.62 5.77
N GLY A 268 -22.56 -11.95 5.94
CA GLY A 268 -23.45 -12.83 5.18
C GLY A 268 -22.86 -13.34 3.86
N ALA A 269 -21.54 -13.27 3.68
CA ALA A 269 -20.89 -13.92 2.55
C ALA A 269 -20.86 -15.43 2.76
N ASP A 270 -21.18 -16.18 1.69
CA ASP A 270 -21.08 -17.64 1.66
C ASP A 270 -19.63 -18.02 1.32
N ILE A 271 -18.82 -18.23 2.36
CA ILE A 271 -17.39 -18.51 2.23
C ILE A 271 -17.16 -19.95 2.65
N GLU A 272 -16.74 -20.78 1.71
CA GLU A 272 -16.33 -22.16 1.98
C GLU A 272 -15.11 -22.17 2.91
N ASP A 273 -15.12 -23.05 3.90
CA ASP A 273 -13.92 -23.35 4.66
C ASP A 273 -12.97 -24.10 3.72
N GLU A 274 -11.76 -23.57 3.51
CA GLU A 274 -10.71 -24.35 2.86
C GLU A 274 -10.48 -25.59 3.74
N GLY A 275 -11.00 -26.75 3.24
CA GLY A 275 -10.87 -28.03 3.96
C GLY A 275 -9.39 -28.31 4.22
N GLU A 276 -9.09 -28.73 5.45
CA GLU A 276 -7.84 -29.38 5.79
C GLU A 276 -7.68 -30.62 4.87
N ASP A 277 -6.87 -30.50 3.80
CA ASP A 277 -6.32 -31.64 3.07
C ASP A 277 -4.90 -31.98 3.55
#